data_6d0df3bc64eff3f882dddd28828418e3
#
_entry.id   6d0df3bc64eff3f882dddd28828418e3
#
_cell.length_a   1.000
_cell.length_b   1.000
_cell.length_c   1.000
_cell.angle_alpha   90.00
_cell.angle_beta   90.00
_cell.angle_gamma   90.00
#
_symmetry.space_group_name_H-M   'P 1'
#
loop_
_entity.id
_entity.type
_entity.pdbx_description
1 polymer ?
#
loop_
_entity_poly.entity_id
_entity_poly.type
_entity_poly.pdbx_seq_one_letter_code
_entity_poly.pdbx_strand_id
1 'polypeptide(L)'
;MFRQGSMDTIRIVPGAGYTGEGKSQGLARGLLVYYGDRNITGEGMGIGSIALRDRKYTCFSRSWTDSEEDGVLKRSFSLDTRMRWGIRGKPLSLLTRWIESGTSAYMLLPRLQRIILLPVFPLRRLLGIHPLFETIPSRGTVTFTYRISGHHVEVHAEIHVPIGPRDTLCLLNELSAAWFTNGWDGSRPVAAPPGWEKISPDQLPVSLVDPVHGVRFFMDQPSVSSPVLLTLFRGREHTGDLCWAGFCIELGPLEGSQEFPEVRYSVGFATGADL
;
A
#
# COMPACT_ATOMS: atom_id res chain seq x y z
N MET A 1 -17.96 2.62 -39.51
CA MET A 1 -18.28 3.57 -38.44
C MET A 1 -17.37 3.24 -37.27
N PHE A 2 -16.15 3.78 -37.30
CA PHE A 2 -15.15 3.55 -36.25
C PHE A 2 -15.60 4.33 -35.01
N ARG A 3 -15.88 3.65 -33.88
CA ARG A 3 -15.98 4.29 -32.59
C ARG A 3 -14.62 4.91 -32.30
N GLN A 4 -14.57 6.24 -32.23
CA GLN A 4 -13.45 6.98 -31.66
C GLN A 4 -13.21 6.42 -30.27
N GLY A 5 -12.06 5.78 -30.05
CA GLY A 5 -11.69 5.25 -28.78
C GLY A 5 -11.70 6.35 -27.72
N SER A 6 -12.26 6.06 -26.56
CA SER A 6 -12.02 6.86 -25.38
C SER A 6 -10.50 6.96 -25.20
N MET A 7 -9.97 8.18 -25.18
CA MET A 7 -8.55 8.40 -24.94
C MET A 7 -8.13 7.64 -23.68
N ASP A 8 -7.02 6.93 -23.79
CA ASP A 8 -6.37 6.21 -22.68
C ASP A 8 -5.87 7.23 -21.63
N THR A 9 -6.81 7.76 -20.85
CA THR A 9 -6.54 8.78 -19.84
C THR A 9 -6.51 8.15 -18.46
N ILE A 10 -5.55 8.58 -17.66
CA ILE A 10 -5.51 8.27 -16.22
C ILE A 10 -6.55 9.15 -15.51
N ARG A 11 -7.40 8.52 -14.72
CA ARG A 11 -8.36 9.19 -13.84
C ARG A 11 -8.14 8.75 -12.41
N ILE A 12 -8.02 9.70 -11.50
CA ILE A 12 -7.75 9.49 -10.09
C ILE A 12 -8.95 10.03 -9.29
N VAL A 13 -9.50 9.19 -8.42
CA VAL A 13 -10.71 9.52 -7.65
C VAL A 13 -10.60 9.03 -6.20
N PRO A 14 -11.31 9.65 -5.25
CA PRO A 14 -11.38 9.14 -3.88
C PRO A 14 -11.90 7.70 -3.84
N GLY A 15 -11.25 6.83 -3.07
CA GLY A 15 -11.68 5.46 -2.88
C GLY A 15 -12.82 5.37 -1.86
N ALA A 16 -13.79 4.51 -2.11
CA ALA A 16 -14.72 4.02 -1.10
C ALA A 16 -14.06 2.92 -0.26
N GLY A 17 -14.76 2.38 0.73
CA GLY A 17 -14.31 1.16 1.40
C GLY A 17 -14.15 0.00 0.43
N TYR A 18 -13.28 -0.94 0.75
CA TYR A 18 -13.02 -2.12 -0.06
C TYR A 18 -14.31 -2.95 -0.20
N THR A 19 -14.77 -3.16 -1.44
CA THR A 19 -16.04 -3.82 -1.75
C THR A 19 -15.87 -5.24 -2.28
N GLY A 20 -14.63 -5.72 -2.47
CA GLY A 20 -14.34 -7.06 -2.96
C GLY A 20 -14.91 -8.14 -2.03
N GLU A 21 -15.22 -9.31 -2.62
CA GLU A 21 -15.59 -10.48 -1.84
C GLU A 21 -14.41 -10.92 -0.98
N GLY A 22 -14.60 -11.00 0.33
CA GLY A 22 -13.57 -11.51 1.24
C GLY A 22 -13.41 -10.69 2.51
N LYS A 23 -12.30 -10.96 3.19
CA LYS A 23 -12.05 -10.55 4.57
C LYS A 23 -11.60 -9.11 4.71
N SER A 24 -11.12 -8.49 3.63
CA SER A 24 -10.77 -7.06 3.58
C SER A 24 -11.97 -6.14 3.40
N GLN A 25 -13.18 -6.69 3.29
CA GLN A 25 -14.41 -5.91 3.08
C GLN A 25 -14.55 -4.80 4.12
N GLY A 26 -14.78 -3.60 3.64
CA GLY A 26 -14.97 -2.40 4.46
C GLY A 26 -13.68 -1.73 4.94
N LEU A 27 -12.48 -2.23 4.58
CA LEU A 27 -11.25 -1.48 4.83
C LEU A 27 -11.24 -0.20 3.99
N ALA A 28 -10.85 0.90 4.62
CA ALA A 28 -10.74 2.19 3.97
C ALA A 28 -9.58 2.19 2.94
N ARG A 29 -9.84 2.75 1.77
CA ARG A 29 -8.88 2.85 0.67
C ARG A 29 -8.46 4.30 0.45
N GLY A 30 -7.24 4.49 -0.06
CA GLY A 30 -6.78 5.78 -0.55
C GLY A 30 -7.44 6.19 -1.87
N LEU A 31 -6.72 6.89 -2.74
CA LEU A 31 -7.23 7.23 -4.06
C LEU A 31 -7.21 6.00 -4.98
N LEU A 32 -8.26 5.84 -5.77
CA LEU A 32 -8.35 4.83 -6.82
C LEU A 32 -7.89 5.41 -8.16
N VAL A 33 -7.27 4.57 -8.96
CA VAL A 33 -6.72 4.94 -10.27
C VAL A 33 -7.39 4.11 -11.35
N TYR A 34 -7.81 4.80 -12.40
CA TYR A 34 -8.41 4.21 -13.59
C TYR A 34 -7.58 4.56 -14.82
N TYR A 35 -7.44 3.62 -15.72
CA TYR A 35 -6.91 3.83 -17.06
C TYR A 35 -8.05 3.58 -18.07
N GLY A 36 -8.53 4.65 -18.71
CA GLY A 36 -9.82 4.61 -19.38
C GLY A 36 -10.94 4.24 -18.39
N ASP A 37 -11.71 3.22 -18.72
CA ASP A 37 -12.79 2.69 -17.85
C ASP A 37 -12.30 1.59 -16.89
N ARG A 38 -11.04 1.22 -16.96
CA ARG A 38 -10.48 0.10 -16.19
C ARG A 38 -9.92 0.57 -14.86
N ASN A 39 -10.40 -0.02 -13.77
CA ASN A 39 -9.82 0.18 -12.45
C ASN A 39 -8.48 -0.54 -12.33
N ILE A 40 -7.37 0.19 -12.46
CA ILE A 40 -6.01 -0.37 -12.33
C ILE A 40 -5.54 -0.45 -10.87
N THR A 41 -6.30 0.11 -9.92
CA THR A 41 -6.06 -0.14 -8.50
C THR A 41 -6.44 -1.57 -8.11
N GLY A 42 -7.51 -2.12 -8.71
CA GLY A 42 -7.97 -3.50 -8.48
C GLY A 42 -8.10 -3.84 -7.00
N GLU A 43 -7.35 -4.84 -6.56
CA GLU A 43 -7.29 -5.32 -5.17
C GLU A 43 -6.36 -4.48 -4.26
N GLY A 44 -5.57 -3.56 -4.81
CA GLY A 44 -4.68 -2.70 -4.03
C GLY A 44 -5.43 -1.70 -3.15
N MET A 45 -4.77 -1.20 -2.13
CA MET A 45 -5.35 -0.24 -1.17
C MET A 45 -5.44 1.20 -1.71
N GLY A 46 -4.98 1.44 -2.95
CA GLY A 46 -4.95 2.76 -3.55
C GLY A 46 -3.77 3.62 -3.12
N ILE A 47 -3.76 4.88 -3.53
CA ILE A 47 -2.71 5.84 -3.19
C ILE A 47 -3.05 6.48 -1.85
N GLY A 48 -2.10 6.44 -0.89
CA GLY A 48 -2.27 7.05 0.43
C GLY A 48 -3.29 6.30 1.28
N SER A 49 -3.06 5.03 1.54
CA SER A 49 -3.71 4.28 2.61
C SER A 49 -2.71 3.94 3.72
N ILE A 50 -3.19 3.36 4.82
CA ILE A 50 -2.36 3.17 6.02
C ILE A 50 -2.47 1.78 6.61
N ALA A 51 -1.34 1.32 7.19
CA ALA A 51 -1.32 0.19 8.09
C ALA A 51 -0.30 0.46 9.22
N LEU A 52 -0.65 0.12 10.45
CA LEU A 52 0.27 0.15 11.59
C LEU A 52 0.55 -1.29 12.02
N ARG A 53 1.77 -1.73 11.87
CA ARG A 53 2.23 -3.04 12.34
C ARG A 53 2.81 -2.93 13.73
N ASP A 54 2.33 -3.74 14.63
CA ASP A 54 2.96 -3.99 15.91
C ASP A 54 3.33 -5.49 16.03
N ARG A 55 3.94 -5.90 17.12
CA ARG A 55 4.33 -7.33 17.31
C ARG A 55 3.16 -8.28 17.47
N LYS A 56 1.97 -7.80 17.68
CA LYS A 56 0.80 -8.60 18.01
C LYS A 56 -0.21 -8.69 16.88
N TYR A 57 -0.34 -7.62 16.10
CA TYR A 57 -1.31 -7.52 15.01
C TYR A 57 -0.99 -6.33 14.10
N THR A 58 -1.58 -6.32 12.92
CA THR A 58 -1.58 -5.15 12.04
C THR A 58 -2.89 -4.40 12.18
N CYS A 59 -2.83 -3.09 12.38
CA CYS A 59 -4.01 -2.22 12.39
C CYS A 59 -4.19 -1.58 11.02
N PHE A 60 -5.47 -1.49 10.63
CA PHE A 60 -5.96 -0.80 9.45
C PHE A 60 -7.03 0.21 9.84
N SER A 61 -7.58 0.89 8.85
CA SER A 61 -8.73 1.78 8.99
C SER A 61 -9.96 1.18 8.33
N ARG A 62 -11.13 1.31 8.98
CA ARG A 62 -12.45 1.16 8.38
C ARG A 62 -13.24 2.47 8.39
N SER A 63 -12.80 3.43 9.19
CA SER A 63 -13.42 4.73 9.32
C SER A 63 -12.55 5.80 8.69
N TRP A 64 -13.14 6.61 7.84
CA TRP A 64 -12.48 7.77 7.25
C TRP A 64 -13.46 8.93 7.13
N THR A 65 -12.93 10.14 7.04
CA THR A 65 -13.67 11.36 6.74
C THR A 65 -13.00 12.09 5.59
N ASP A 66 -13.80 12.59 4.66
CA ASP A 66 -13.34 13.40 3.55
C ASP A 66 -13.77 14.84 3.70
N SER A 67 -12.90 15.76 3.31
CA SER A 67 -13.23 17.16 3.06
C SER A 67 -12.51 17.62 1.79
N GLU A 68 -13.14 18.53 1.05
CA GLU A 68 -12.57 19.11 -0.16
C GLU A 68 -12.69 20.63 -0.05
N GLU A 69 -11.58 21.32 -0.28
CA GLU A 69 -11.48 22.77 -0.25
C GLU A 69 -10.51 23.21 -1.35
N ASP A 70 -10.95 24.11 -2.21
CA ASP A 70 -10.17 24.68 -3.34
C ASP A 70 -9.52 23.61 -4.24
N GLY A 71 -10.23 22.50 -4.49
CA GLY A 71 -9.73 21.38 -5.30
C GLY A 71 -8.66 20.52 -4.59
N VAL A 72 -8.47 20.71 -3.29
CA VAL A 72 -7.59 19.90 -2.45
C VAL A 72 -8.43 18.94 -1.64
N LEU A 73 -8.25 17.65 -1.86
CA LEU A 73 -8.93 16.62 -1.10
C LEU A 73 -8.12 16.33 0.19
N LYS A 74 -8.79 16.36 1.33
CA LYS A 74 -8.25 15.86 2.61
C LYS A 74 -9.02 14.61 3.02
N ARG A 75 -8.29 13.55 3.38
CA ARG A 75 -8.85 12.30 3.88
C ARG A 75 -8.17 11.89 5.16
N SER A 76 -8.94 11.78 6.24
CA SER A 76 -8.45 11.34 7.53
C SER A 76 -8.88 9.90 7.80
N PHE A 77 -7.92 9.04 8.06
CA PHE A 77 -8.11 7.64 8.43
C PHE A 77 -7.96 7.45 9.93
N SER A 78 -8.85 6.68 10.53
CA SER A 78 -8.74 6.26 11.92
C SER A 78 -8.25 4.82 12.01
N LEU A 79 -7.16 4.54 12.73
CA LEU A 79 -6.63 3.19 12.93
C LEU A 79 -7.49 2.42 13.96
N ASP A 80 -8.66 1.98 13.54
CA ASP A 80 -9.73 1.43 14.38
C ASP A 80 -9.99 -0.06 14.16
N THR A 81 -9.21 -0.71 13.31
CA THR A 81 -9.41 -2.11 12.94
C THR A 81 -8.11 -2.88 13.07
N ARG A 82 -8.10 -3.94 13.87
CA ARG A 82 -6.95 -4.84 13.95
C ARG A 82 -7.18 -6.10 13.12
N MET A 83 -6.14 -6.54 12.44
CA MET A 83 -6.08 -7.82 11.77
C MET A 83 -5.37 -8.85 12.66
N ARG A 84 -5.95 -10.03 12.78
CA ARG A 84 -5.38 -11.18 13.48
C ARG A 84 -5.53 -12.41 12.60
N TRP A 85 -4.60 -13.32 12.71
CA TRP A 85 -4.71 -14.60 12.03
C TRP A 85 -5.50 -15.61 12.86
N GLY A 86 -6.36 -16.37 12.22
CA GLY A 86 -7.19 -17.37 12.87
C GLY A 86 -7.39 -18.61 12.03
N ILE A 87 -7.87 -19.66 12.66
CA ILE A 87 -8.28 -20.91 12.03
C ILE A 87 -9.78 -21.08 12.22
N ARG A 88 -10.51 -21.33 11.13
CA ARG A 88 -11.97 -21.56 11.14
C ARG A 88 -12.73 -20.49 11.94
N GLY A 89 -12.37 -19.22 11.77
CA GLY A 89 -13.02 -18.09 12.44
C GLY A 89 -12.57 -17.80 13.87
N LYS A 90 -11.70 -18.60 14.47
CA LYS A 90 -11.18 -18.38 15.83
C LYS A 90 -9.80 -17.73 15.78
N PRO A 91 -9.60 -16.54 16.38
CA PRO A 91 -8.30 -15.88 16.39
C PRO A 91 -7.30 -16.67 17.27
N LEU A 92 -6.08 -16.85 16.77
CA LEU A 92 -5.00 -17.52 17.45
C LEU A 92 -3.83 -16.58 17.66
N SER A 93 -3.60 -16.15 18.89
CA SER A 93 -2.58 -15.15 19.22
C SER A 93 -1.15 -15.62 18.88
N LEU A 94 -0.82 -16.89 19.13
CA LEU A 94 0.49 -17.47 18.79
C LEU A 94 0.71 -17.51 17.27
N LEU A 95 -0.30 -17.92 16.52
CA LEU A 95 -0.26 -17.95 15.06
C LEU A 95 -0.09 -16.53 14.49
N THR A 96 -0.85 -15.58 15.01
CA THR A 96 -0.75 -14.16 14.59
C THR A 96 0.68 -13.66 14.84
N ARG A 97 1.22 -13.82 16.04
CA ARG A 97 2.59 -13.40 16.37
C ARG A 97 3.65 -14.06 15.49
N TRP A 98 3.49 -15.34 15.19
CA TRP A 98 4.43 -16.06 14.34
C TRP A 98 4.39 -15.56 12.90
N ILE A 99 3.20 -15.35 12.34
CA ILE A 99 3.04 -14.82 10.96
C ILE A 99 3.55 -13.38 10.87
N GLU A 100 3.17 -12.49 11.80
CA GLU A 100 3.63 -11.09 11.80
C GLU A 100 5.17 -10.99 11.97
N SER A 101 5.75 -11.81 12.84
CA SER A 101 7.21 -11.88 12.98
C SER A 101 7.87 -12.45 11.72
N GLY A 102 7.26 -13.44 11.10
CA GLY A 102 7.71 -14.04 9.85
C GLY A 102 7.62 -13.05 8.68
N THR A 103 6.58 -12.24 8.63
CA THR A 103 6.41 -11.19 7.60
C THR A 103 7.52 -10.15 7.70
N SER A 104 7.89 -9.72 8.91
CA SER A 104 8.98 -8.77 9.12
C SER A 104 10.34 -9.36 8.68
N ALA A 105 10.62 -10.63 9.02
CA ALA A 105 11.82 -11.33 8.57
C ALA A 105 11.82 -11.58 7.05
N TYR A 106 10.66 -11.83 6.49
CA TYR A 106 10.41 -12.03 5.08
C TYR A 106 10.76 -10.79 4.24
N MET A 107 10.41 -9.59 4.70
CA MET A 107 10.75 -8.34 4.02
C MET A 107 12.27 -8.08 3.96
N LEU A 108 13.03 -8.65 4.92
CA LEU A 108 14.48 -8.51 4.96
C LEU A 108 15.23 -9.54 4.09
N LEU A 109 14.56 -10.60 3.63
CA LEU A 109 15.19 -11.73 2.93
C LEU A 109 14.48 -12.08 1.61
N PRO A 110 14.54 -11.22 0.57
CA PRO A 110 13.77 -11.38 -0.68
C PRO A 110 13.99 -12.72 -1.40
N ARG A 111 15.19 -13.29 -1.32
CA ARG A 111 15.51 -14.58 -1.97
C ARG A 111 14.84 -15.78 -1.32
N LEU A 112 14.64 -15.74 0.00
CA LEU A 112 13.93 -16.79 0.75
C LEU A 112 12.40 -16.70 0.58
N GLN A 113 11.90 -15.53 0.21
CA GLN A 113 10.46 -15.30 0.01
C GLN A 113 9.84 -16.29 -0.97
N ARG A 114 10.49 -16.58 -2.08
CA ARG A 114 9.99 -17.53 -3.10
C ARG A 114 9.90 -18.96 -2.56
N ILE A 115 10.88 -19.38 -1.75
CA ILE A 115 10.95 -20.75 -1.24
C ILE A 115 9.91 -20.97 -0.14
N ILE A 116 9.67 -19.96 0.70
CA ILE A 116 8.77 -20.06 1.85
C ILE A 116 7.31 -19.93 1.41
N LEU A 117 7.00 -19.06 0.43
CA LEU A 117 5.62 -18.80 0.01
C LEU A 117 4.99 -19.95 -0.76
N LEU A 118 5.75 -20.64 -1.61
CA LEU A 118 5.23 -21.73 -2.43
C LEU A 118 4.47 -22.81 -1.62
N PRO A 119 5.00 -23.33 -0.49
CA PRO A 119 4.27 -24.30 0.32
C PRO A 119 3.29 -23.68 1.32
N VAL A 120 3.51 -22.44 1.77
CA VAL A 120 2.68 -21.82 2.82
C VAL A 120 1.28 -21.48 2.36
N PHE A 121 1.10 -21.02 1.11
CA PHE A 121 -0.23 -20.62 0.61
C PHE A 121 -1.20 -21.81 0.45
N PRO A 122 -0.85 -22.92 -0.22
CA PRO A 122 -1.76 -24.05 -0.29
C PRO A 122 -2.03 -24.67 1.09
N LEU A 123 -1.02 -24.73 1.98
CA LEU A 123 -1.19 -25.21 3.34
C LEU A 123 -2.12 -24.29 4.15
N ARG A 124 -2.01 -22.98 3.99
CA ARG A 124 -2.89 -22.00 4.62
C ARG A 124 -4.36 -22.21 4.21
N ARG A 125 -4.62 -22.43 2.92
CA ARG A 125 -5.96 -22.76 2.41
C ARG A 125 -6.49 -24.07 3.00
N LEU A 126 -5.69 -25.10 2.98
CA LEU A 126 -6.06 -26.43 3.51
C LEU A 126 -6.41 -26.37 5.00
N LEU A 127 -5.65 -25.63 5.80
CA LEU A 127 -5.87 -25.47 7.23
C LEU A 127 -6.97 -24.44 7.57
N GLY A 128 -7.53 -23.75 6.60
CA GLY A 128 -8.53 -22.68 6.82
C GLY A 128 -7.97 -21.51 7.61
N ILE A 129 -6.64 -21.23 7.44
CA ILE A 129 -5.99 -20.08 8.06
C ILE A 129 -6.33 -18.82 7.26
N HIS A 130 -6.87 -17.81 7.94
CA HIS A 130 -7.28 -16.57 7.30
C HIS A 130 -7.16 -15.36 8.24
N PRO A 131 -7.05 -14.13 7.69
CA PRO A 131 -7.11 -12.92 8.49
C PRO A 131 -8.55 -12.70 9.02
N LEU A 132 -8.63 -12.23 10.24
CA LEU A 132 -9.85 -11.81 10.92
C LEU A 132 -9.70 -10.34 11.28
N PHE A 133 -10.71 -9.53 10.99
CA PHE A 133 -10.71 -8.10 11.27
C PHE A 133 -11.66 -7.80 12.41
N GLU A 134 -11.14 -7.15 13.44
CA GLU A 134 -11.90 -6.78 14.65
C GLU A 134 -11.83 -5.27 14.84
N THR A 135 -12.97 -4.64 15.16
CA THR A 135 -13.00 -3.22 15.52
C THR A 135 -12.38 -3.03 16.90
N ILE A 136 -11.53 -2.02 17.03
CA ILE A 136 -10.86 -1.63 18.27
C ILE A 136 -11.03 -0.12 18.49
N PRO A 137 -10.80 0.40 19.71
CA PRO A 137 -10.63 1.83 19.90
C PRO A 137 -9.50 2.35 19.00
N SER A 138 -9.69 3.55 18.42
CA SER A 138 -8.71 4.14 17.51
C SER A 138 -7.35 4.27 18.19
N ARG A 139 -6.30 3.89 17.49
CA ARG A 139 -4.89 4.06 17.89
C ARG A 139 -4.30 5.39 17.44
N GLY A 140 -5.09 6.21 16.78
CA GLY A 140 -4.68 7.49 16.22
C GLY A 140 -5.21 7.69 14.81
N THR A 141 -4.85 8.82 14.23
CA THR A 141 -5.32 9.22 12.89
C THR A 141 -4.14 9.58 11.99
N VAL A 142 -4.33 9.39 10.69
CA VAL A 142 -3.45 9.92 9.65
C VAL A 142 -4.30 10.68 8.66
N THR A 143 -3.96 11.94 8.43
CA THR A 143 -4.66 12.80 7.48
C THR A 143 -3.81 12.98 6.24
N PHE A 144 -4.32 12.56 5.10
CA PHE A 144 -3.70 12.81 3.81
C PHE A 144 -4.33 14.03 3.15
N THR A 145 -3.50 14.92 2.67
CA THR A 145 -3.88 16.02 1.78
C THR A 145 -3.37 15.68 0.39
N TYR A 146 -4.27 15.62 -0.59
CA TYR A 146 -3.95 15.28 -1.97
C TYR A 146 -4.14 16.48 -2.88
N ARG A 147 -3.12 16.79 -3.69
CA ARG A 147 -3.23 17.70 -4.83
C ARG A 147 -3.05 16.91 -6.10
N ILE A 148 -4.11 16.81 -6.88
CA ILE A 148 -4.13 16.03 -8.12
C ILE A 148 -3.92 17.01 -9.28
N SER A 149 -2.88 16.79 -10.08
CA SER A 149 -2.56 17.58 -11.27
C SER A 149 -2.31 16.64 -12.45
N GLY A 150 -3.32 16.47 -13.30
CA GLY A 150 -3.26 15.52 -14.40
C GLY A 150 -3.01 14.09 -13.92
N HIS A 151 -1.85 13.53 -14.29
CA HIS A 151 -1.43 12.17 -13.93
C HIS A 151 -0.52 12.13 -12.70
N HIS A 152 -0.45 13.21 -11.94
CA HIS A 152 0.45 13.35 -10.80
C HIS A 152 -0.35 13.67 -9.53
N VAL A 153 0.07 13.09 -8.41
CA VAL A 153 -0.52 13.31 -7.09
C VAL A 153 0.58 13.69 -6.12
N GLU A 154 0.50 14.90 -5.62
CA GLU A 154 1.28 15.31 -4.45
C GLU A 154 0.52 14.88 -3.19
N VAL A 155 1.23 14.24 -2.29
CA VAL A 155 0.66 13.71 -1.05
C VAL A 155 1.39 14.31 0.14
N HIS A 156 0.62 14.88 1.06
CA HIS A 156 1.09 15.32 2.36
C HIS A 156 0.33 14.54 3.43
N ALA A 157 1.03 13.79 4.26
CA ALA A 157 0.47 12.99 5.34
C ALA A 157 0.86 13.57 6.70
N GLU A 158 -0.14 13.97 7.48
CA GLU A 158 -0.03 14.41 8.87
C GLU A 158 -0.34 13.21 9.76
N ILE A 159 0.61 12.82 10.63
CA ILE A 159 0.54 11.56 11.37
C ILE A 159 0.30 11.85 12.84
N HIS A 160 -0.88 11.53 13.34
CA HIS A 160 -1.27 11.64 14.76
C HIS A 160 -1.45 10.23 15.36
N VAL A 161 -0.41 9.40 15.19
CA VAL A 161 -0.35 8.02 15.67
C VAL A 161 0.90 7.85 16.52
N PRO A 162 0.78 7.41 17.78
CA PRO A 162 1.95 7.05 18.57
C PRO A 162 2.60 5.79 17.97
N ILE A 163 3.84 5.93 17.50
CA ILE A 163 4.65 4.83 16.95
C ILE A 163 5.64 4.40 18.02
N GLY A 164 5.37 3.30 18.68
CA GLY A 164 6.23 2.76 19.74
C GLY A 164 7.54 2.19 19.19
N PRO A 165 8.50 1.81 20.10
CA PRO A 165 9.83 1.33 19.69
C PRO A 165 9.84 0.08 18.82
N ARG A 166 8.71 -0.57 18.66
CA ARG A 166 8.56 -1.84 17.92
C ARG A 166 7.42 -1.77 16.91
N ASP A 167 6.84 -0.61 16.76
CA ASP A 167 5.77 -0.36 15.81
C ASP A 167 6.38 0.18 14.50
N THR A 168 5.70 -0.09 13.39
CA THR A 168 6.04 0.45 12.08
C THR A 168 4.76 0.96 11.44
N LEU A 169 4.71 2.25 11.16
CA LEU A 169 3.62 2.83 10.37
C LEU A 169 3.98 2.73 8.89
N CYS A 170 3.05 2.20 8.12
CA CYS A 170 3.18 2.03 6.68
C CYS A 170 2.21 2.98 5.97
N LEU A 171 2.73 3.86 5.11
CA LEU A 171 1.94 4.61 4.15
C LEU A 171 1.98 3.81 2.83
N LEU A 172 0.81 3.32 2.42
CA LEU A 172 0.68 2.38 1.31
C LEU A 172 0.22 3.11 0.04
N ASN A 173 0.85 2.76 -1.08
CA ASN A 173 0.48 3.23 -2.42
C ASN A 173 0.43 2.00 -3.33
N GLU A 174 -0.73 1.37 -3.39
CA GLU A 174 -0.90 0.04 -3.97
C GLU A 174 -1.91 0.03 -5.12
N LEU A 175 -1.50 -0.60 -6.20
CA LEU A 175 -2.30 -0.89 -7.38
C LEU A 175 -2.40 -2.40 -7.58
N SER A 176 -3.04 -2.85 -8.65
CA SER A 176 -3.19 -4.28 -8.93
C SER A 176 -1.94 -4.93 -9.49
N ALA A 177 -1.48 -6.02 -8.86
CA ALA A 177 -0.39 -6.85 -9.39
C ALA A 177 -0.77 -7.65 -10.65
N ALA A 178 -2.04 -7.69 -11.01
CA ALA A 178 -2.47 -8.25 -12.29
C ALA A 178 -2.00 -7.40 -13.50
N TRP A 179 -1.79 -6.10 -13.26
CA TRP A 179 -1.34 -5.14 -14.28
C TRP A 179 0.13 -4.80 -14.12
N PHE A 180 0.56 -4.35 -12.96
CA PHE A 180 1.92 -3.90 -12.67
C PHE A 180 2.83 -5.08 -12.37
N THR A 181 3.31 -5.73 -13.44
CA THR A 181 4.09 -6.96 -13.36
C THR A 181 5.60 -6.75 -13.40
N ASN A 182 6.04 -5.59 -13.86
CA ASN A 182 7.45 -5.26 -14.06
C ASN A 182 7.88 -4.06 -13.21
N GLY A 183 9.17 -4.01 -12.85
CA GLY A 183 9.86 -2.81 -12.43
C GLY A 183 10.42 -2.04 -13.63
N TRP A 184 11.08 -0.94 -13.38
CA TRP A 184 11.80 -0.14 -14.37
C TRP A 184 13.24 0.07 -13.92
N ASP A 185 14.22 -0.19 -14.79
CA ASP A 185 15.64 -0.06 -14.49
C ASP A 185 16.25 1.29 -14.92
N GLY A 186 15.41 2.23 -15.35
CA GLY A 186 15.81 3.52 -15.90
C GLY A 186 15.80 3.57 -17.43
N SER A 187 15.83 2.42 -18.12
CA SER A 187 15.86 2.35 -19.59
C SER A 187 14.78 1.42 -20.17
N ARG A 188 14.39 0.38 -19.44
CA ARG A 188 13.43 -0.63 -19.90
C ARG A 188 12.69 -1.31 -18.74
N PRO A 189 11.53 -1.92 -19.02
CA PRO A 189 10.87 -2.79 -18.06
C PRO A 189 11.74 -4.03 -17.73
N VAL A 190 11.86 -4.35 -16.45
CA VAL A 190 12.51 -5.55 -15.94
C VAL A 190 11.54 -6.33 -15.07
N ALA A 191 11.67 -7.66 -15.03
CA ALA A 191 10.78 -8.46 -14.21
C ALA A 191 10.88 -8.04 -12.73
N ALA A 192 9.76 -7.58 -12.16
CA ALA A 192 9.70 -7.31 -10.73
C ALA A 192 9.62 -8.64 -9.97
N PRO A 193 10.56 -8.93 -9.06
CA PRO A 193 10.45 -10.11 -8.23
C PRO A 193 9.21 -10.00 -7.32
N PRO A 194 8.53 -11.13 -7.02
CA PRO A 194 7.50 -11.13 -6.01
C PRO A 194 8.10 -10.81 -4.64
N GLY A 195 7.32 -10.15 -3.79
CA GLY A 195 7.72 -9.72 -2.45
C GLY A 195 8.12 -8.25 -2.38
N TRP A 196 8.71 -7.87 -1.25
CA TRP A 196 9.15 -6.52 -0.98
C TRP A 196 10.66 -6.35 -1.23
N GLU A 197 11.02 -5.22 -1.80
CA GLU A 197 12.40 -4.80 -2.05
C GLU A 197 12.62 -3.42 -1.42
N LYS A 198 13.65 -3.31 -0.58
CA LYS A 198 14.04 -2.01 -0.03
C LYS A 198 14.70 -1.19 -1.13
N ILE A 199 14.26 0.05 -1.26
CA ILE A 199 14.75 1.01 -2.26
C ILE A 199 15.79 1.93 -1.61
N SER A 200 16.93 2.06 -2.27
CA SER A 200 17.96 3.03 -1.90
C SER A 200 17.65 4.40 -2.54
N PRO A 201 18.07 5.51 -1.93
CA PRO A 201 17.81 6.86 -2.47
C PRO A 201 18.32 7.09 -3.89
N ASP A 202 19.42 6.42 -4.28
CA ASP A 202 20.00 6.47 -5.61
C ASP A 202 19.19 5.75 -6.70
N GLN A 203 18.19 4.97 -6.31
CA GLN A 203 17.27 4.26 -7.20
C GLN A 203 15.99 5.05 -7.53
N LEU A 204 15.89 6.28 -7.02
CA LEU A 204 14.71 7.12 -7.23
C LEU A 204 14.82 7.95 -8.53
N PRO A 205 13.69 8.22 -9.19
CA PRO A 205 12.35 7.73 -8.90
C PRO A 205 12.19 6.23 -9.16
N VAL A 206 11.55 5.54 -8.23
CA VAL A 206 11.27 4.10 -8.38
C VAL A 206 9.98 3.89 -9.17
N SER A 207 9.92 2.84 -9.98
CA SER A 207 8.76 2.60 -10.84
C SER A 207 8.32 1.14 -10.90
N LEU A 208 7.03 0.99 -11.18
CA LEU A 208 6.38 -0.25 -11.60
C LEU A 208 5.73 -0.02 -12.97
N VAL A 209 5.67 -1.06 -13.79
CA VAL A 209 5.18 -0.95 -15.17
C VAL A 209 4.11 -2.01 -15.43
N ASP A 210 3.04 -1.58 -16.04
CA ASP A 210 2.09 -2.42 -16.76
C ASP A 210 2.56 -2.51 -18.22
N PRO A 211 3.20 -3.62 -18.62
CA PRO A 211 3.74 -3.75 -19.97
C PRO A 211 2.67 -3.97 -21.04
N VAL A 212 1.44 -4.32 -20.62
CA VAL A 212 0.33 -4.60 -21.56
C VAL A 212 -0.29 -3.30 -22.05
N HIS A 213 -0.44 -2.33 -21.15
CA HIS A 213 -1.09 -1.05 -21.48
C HIS A 213 -0.10 0.11 -21.60
N GLY A 214 1.21 -0.14 -21.41
CA GLY A 214 2.21 0.91 -21.46
C GLY A 214 1.98 1.98 -20.37
N VAL A 215 1.61 1.57 -19.15
CA VAL A 215 1.44 2.47 -18.01
C VAL A 215 2.58 2.27 -17.03
N ARG A 216 3.27 3.35 -16.67
CA ARG A 216 4.29 3.38 -15.63
C ARG A 216 3.75 4.11 -14.41
N PHE A 217 3.79 3.47 -13.26
CA PHE A 217 3.51 4.04 -11.95
C PHE A 217 4.82 4.30 -11.24
N PHE A 218 5.09 5.53 -10.81
CA PHE A 218 6.35 5.90 -10.18
C PHE A 218 6.13 6.69 -8.90
N MET A 219 7.15 6.68 -8.04
CA MET A 219 7.20 7.46 -6.81
C MET A 219 8.53 8.19 -6.74
N ASP A 220 8.47 9.47 -6.39
CA ASP A 220 9.62 10.31 -6.09
C ASP A 220 10.09 10.13 -4.66
N GLN A 221 11.23 10.75 -4.32
CA GLN A 221 11.81 10.64 -3.00
C GLN A 221 10.89 11.22 -1.93
N PRO A 222 10.46 10.42 -0.94
CA PRO A 222 9.71 10.95 0.19
C PRO A 222 10.59 11.76 1.14
N SER A 223 9.99 12.78 1.76
CA SER A 223 10.62 13.60 2.80
C SER A 223 9.80 13.53 4.09
N VAL A 224 10.47 13.69 5.21
CA VAL A 224 9.84 13.68 6.55
C VAL A 224 10.33 14.89 7.36
N SER A 225 9.40 15.52 8.09
CA SER A 225 9.68 16.75 8.87
C SER A 225 10.41 16.51 10.20
N SER A 226 10.48 15.27 10.66
CA SER A 226 11.01 14.88 11.97
C SER A 226 12.11 13.82 11.81
N PRO A 227 13.04 13.64 12.74
CA PRO A 227 14.09 12.64 12.70
C PRO A 227 13.55 11.21 12.94
N VAL A 228 12.67 10.78 12.06
CA VAL A 228 12.11 9.42 12.00
C VAL A 228 12.85 8.61 10.96
N LEU A 229 13.13 7.35 11.27
CA LEU A 229 13.67 6.44 10.28
C LEU A 229 12.61 6.18 9.19
N LEU A 230 12.88 6.70 8.00
CA LEU A 230 12.06 6.46 6.82
C LEU A 230 12.72 5.40 5.94
N THR A 231 11.96 4.40 5.56
CA THR A 231 12.41 3.37 4.61
C THR A 231 11.37 3.23 3.50
N LEU A 232 11.83 3.28 2.26
CA LEU A 232 10.98 3.04 1.10
C LEU A 232 11.13 1.60 0.62
N PHE A 233 10.00 0.97 0.32
CA PHE A 233 9.93 -0.35 -0.30
C PHE A 233 9.11 -0.28 -1.58
N ARG A 234 9.54 -1.07 -2.56
CA ARG A 234 8.75 -1.47 -3.71
C ARG A 234 8.35 -2.93 -3.52
N GLY A 235 7.13 -3.28 -3.89
CA GLY A 235 6.70 -4.66 -3.73
C GLY A 235 5.62 -5.08 -4.70
N ARG A 236 5.49 -6.40 -4.85
CA ARG A 236 4.46 -7.03 -5.64
C ARG A 236 4.10 -8.38 -5.03
N GLU A 237 2.80 -8.63 -4.90
CA GLU A 237 2.29 -9.93 -4.50
C GLU A 237 1.09 -10.30 -5.36
N HIS A 238 1.14 -11.48 -5.97
CA HIS A 238 0.05 -12.02 -6.78
C HIS A 238 -0.08 -13.51 -6.44
N THR A 239 -0.70 -13.78 -5.29
CA THR A 239 -0.80 -15.13 -4.73
C THR A 239 -2.20 -15.35 -4.16
N GLY A 240 -3.02 -16.03 -4.95
CA GLY A 240 -4.38 -16.37 -4.50
C GLY A 240 -5.23 -15.14 -4.17
N ASP A 241 -5.38 -14.86 -2.88
CA ASP A 241 -6.26 -13.80 -2.37
C ASP A 241 -5.58 -12.42 -2.30
N LEU A 242 -4.28 -12.32 -2.62
CA LEU A 242 -3.51 -11.10 -2.58
C LEU A 242 -3.04 -10.73 -3.99
N CYS A 243 -3.45 -9.57 -4.47
CA CYS A 243 -3.14 -9.08 -5.80
C CYS A 243 -2.84 -7.57 -5.74
N TRP A 244 -1.67 -7.22 -5.24
CA TRP A 244 -1.23 -5.83 -5.13
C TRP A 244 0.21 -5.65 -5.62
N ALA A 245 0.49 -4.48 -6.15
CA ALA A 245 1.82 -4.00 -6.52
C ALA A 245 1.93 -2.52 -6.18
N GLY A 246 3.02 -2.08 -5.57
CA GLY A 246 3.09 -0.70 -5.15
C GLY A 246 4.34 -0.34 -4.36
N PHE A 247 4.21 0.76 -3.65
CA PHE A 247 5.23 1.34 -2.80
C PHE A 247 4.73 1.44 -1.37
N CYS A 248 5.61 1.19 -0.41
CA CYS A 248 5.34 1.38 1.01
C CYS A 248 6.41 2.30 1.60
N ILE A 249 5.99 3.39 2.22
CA ILE A 249 6.86 4.23 3.04
C ILE A 249 6.67 3.75 4.48
N GLU A 250 7.72 3.16 5.06
CA GLU A 250 7.74 2.73 6.45
C GLU A 250 8.37 3.80 7.32
N LEU A 251 7.66 4.14 8.38
CA LEU A 251 8.15 5.01 9.46
C LEU A 251 8.43 4.16 10.68
N GLY A 252 9.66 4.22 11.15
CA GLY A 252 10.12 3.57 12.37
C GLY A 252 9.67 4.31 13.63
N PRO A 253 10.15 3.86 14.80
CA PRO A 253 9.77 4.43 16.08
C PRO A 253 10.11 5.91 16.16
N LEU A 254 9.23 6.66 16.82
CA LEU A 254 9.45 8.06 17.22
C LEU A 254 10.19 8.06 18.56
N GLU A 255 11.51 8.17 18.51
CA GLU A 255 12.31 8.28 19.73
C GLU A 255 12.33 9.73 20.22
N GLY A 256 11.71 9.98 21.37
CA GLY A 256 11.89 11.21 22.14
C GLY A 256 11.24 12.49 21.61
N SER A 257 10.48 12.43 20.51
CA SER A 257 9.81 13.60 19.94
C SER A 257 8.35 13.67 20.40
N GLN A 258 7.95 14.87 20.88
CA GLN A 258 6.53 15.19 21.12
C GLN A 258 5.81 15.63 19.83
N GLU A 259 6.55 15.82 18.74
CA GLU A 259 6.00 16.26 17.46
C GLU A 259 5.66 15.06 16.60
N PHE A 260 4.44 15.05 16.08
CA PHE A 260 4.01 14.07 15.12
C PHE A 260 4.65 14.37 13.75
N PRO A 261 5.20 13.35 13.05
CA PRO A 261 5.85 13.57 11.78
C PRO A 261 4.85 13.92 10.67
N GLU A 262 5.31 14.75 9.75
CA GLU A 262 4.68 14.95 8.45
C GLU A 262 5.52 14.29 7.39
N VAL A 263 4.88 13.62 6.45
CA VAL A 263 5.53 13.00 5.29
C VAL A 263 5.00 13.62 4.02
N ARG A 264 5.91 14.00 3.13
CA ARG A 264 5.57 14.52 1.80
C ARG A 264 6.22 13.66 0.74
N TYR A 265 5.46 13.31 -0.27
CA TYR A 265 5.92 12.55 -1.42
C TYR A 265 5.01 12.82 -2.61
N SER A 266 5.44 12.35 -3.78
CA SER A 266 4.59 12.37 -4.95
C SER A 266 4.58 11.01 -5.64
N VAL A 267 3.48 10.72 -6.27
CA VAL A 267 3.33 9.58 -7.18
C VAL A 267 2.78 10.05 -8.50
N GLY A 268 3.17 9.39 -9.56
CA GLY A 268 2.73 9.77 -10.90
C GLY A 268 2.56 8.59 -11.82
N PHE A 269 1.96 8.89 -12.97
CA PHE A 269 1.71 7.94 -14.04
C PHE A 269 2.23 8.51 -15.36
N ALA A 270 2.96 7.69 -16.11
CA ALA A 270 3.34 7.97 -17.48
C ALA A 270 2.71 6.92 -18.41
N THR A 271 2.32 7.33 -19.61
CA THR A 271 1.67 6.46 -20.61
C THR A 271 2.31 6.64 -21.98
N GLY A 272 2.38 5.56 -22.78
CA GLY A 272 2.80 5.64 -24.19
C GLY A 272 4.23 6.11 -24.41
N ALA A 273 4.40 7.20 -25.17
CA ALA A 273 5.71 7.70 -25.62
C ALA A 273 6.66 8.19 -24.50
N ASP A 274 6.17 8.31 -23.28
CA ASP A 274 6.94 8.72 -22.10
C ASP A 274 7.57 7.51 -21.36
N LEU A 275 7.49 6.32 -21.95
CA LEU A 275 8.08 5.07 -21.44
C LEU A 275 9.44 4.80 -22.00
#